data_354a920f754ac2a71accf9c646cfe3da
#
_entry.id   354a920f754ac2a71accf9c646cfe3da
#
_cell.length_a   1.000
_cell.length_b   1.000
_cell.length_c   1.000
_cell.angle_alpha   90.00
_cell.angle_beta   90.00
_cell.angle_gamma   90.00
#
_symmetry.space_group_name_H-M   'P 1'
#
loop_
_entity.id
_entity.type
_entity.pdbx_description
1 polymer ?
#
loop_
_entity_poly.entity_id
_entity_poly.type
_entity_poly.pdbx_seq_one_letter_code
_entity_poly.pdbx_strand_id
1 'polypeptide(L)'
;MLGFLGEYEATMDVKGRFLLPAGFKRQLGDDTTVPFVINRGFEKCLTLYPKPTWDPIFERISRLNDFDPKVREFRRYFLNGATLLEADTAGRFLIPKNLAEYAGLTKDIVLTSAVKKIEVWDKGTYQQLFDKYDASAFSDLAQQVMGGLDDV
;
A
#
# COMPACT_ATOMS: atom_id res chain seq x y z
N MET A 1 3.87 14.65 9.31
CA MET A 1 2.86 14.45 8.23
C MET A 1 1.72 13.61 8.77
N LEU A 2 0.49 14.03 8.54
CA LEU A 2 -0.70 13.28 8.99
C LEU A 2 -0.95 12.04 8.12
N GLY A 3 -0.63 12.11 6.86
CA GLY A 3 -0.80 11.01 5.93
C GLY A 3 -0.57 11.45 4.50
N PHE A 4 -0.65 10.48 3.60
CA PHE A 4 -0.55 10.75 2.16
C PHE A 4 -1.92 11.09 1.58
N LEU A 5 -1.91 11.91 0.54
CA LEU A 5 -3.07 12.17 -0.30
C LEU A 5 -2.67 11.97 -1.75
N GLY A 6 -3.58 11.41 -2.53
CA GLY A 6 -3.41 11.31 -3.97
C GLY A 6 -3.52 9.90 -4.51
N GLU A 7 -3.67 9.87 -5.84
CA GLU A 7 -3.79 8.66 -6.62
C GLU A 7 -3.08 8.92 -7.94
N TYR A 8 -2.15 8.06 -8.30
CA TYR A 8 -1.31 8.24 -9.48
C TYR A 8 -1.16 6.95 -10.24
N GLU A 9 -1.20 7.04 -11.56
CA GLU A 9 -0.86 5.93 -12.42
C GLU A 9 0.66 5.87 -12.58
N ALA A 10 1.19 4.66 -12.71
CA ALA A 10 2.60 4.41 -12.97
C ALA A 10 2.75 3.18 -13.85
N THR A 11 3.96 2.98 -14.36
CA THR A 11 4.27 1.85 -15.20
C THR A 11 5.38 1.03 -14.55
N MET A 12 5.16 -0.27 -14.47
CA MET A 12 6.16 -1.22 -13.99
C MET A 12 6.92 -1.77 -15.19
N ASP A 13 8.25 -1.77 -15.14
CA ASP A 13 9.05 -2.33 -16.24
C ASP A 13 9.03 -3.87 -16.19
N VAL A 14 9.67 -4.50 -17.18
CA VAL A 14 9.66 -5.97 -17.32
C VAL A 14 10.34 -6.67 -16.15
N LYS A 15 11.20 -5.98 -15.41
CA LYS A 15 11.87 -6.52 -14.21
C LYS A 15 11.10 -6.29 -12.93
N GLY A 16 9.97 -5.59 -12.99
CA GLY A 16 9.17 -5.27 -11.82
C GLY A 16 9.56 -3.98 -11.11
N ARG A 17 10.25 -3.06 -11.80
CA ARG A 17 10.68 -1.79 -11.21
C ARG A 17 9.74 -0.67 -11.60
N PHE A 18 9.51 0.25 -10.67
CA PHE A 18 8.68 1.42 -10.89
C PHE A 18 9.28 2.65 -10.22
N LEU A 19 8.88 3.83 -10.68
CA LEU A 19 9.26 5.11 -10.06
C LEU A 19 8.14 5.56 -9.13
N LEU A 20 8.51 6.00 -7.92
CA LEU A 20 7.53 6.60 -7.02
C LEU A 20 7.02 7.90 -7.64
N PRO A 21 5.69 8.09 -7.77
CA PRO A 21 5.14 9.32 -8.31
C PRO A 21 5.64 10.57 -7.59
N ALA A 22 5.92 11.62 -8.36
CA ALA A 22 6.44 12.87 -7.82
C ALA A 22 5.52 13.48 -6.76
N GLY A 23 4.21 13.29 -6.89
CA GLY A 23 3.24 13.76 -5.90
C GLY A 23 3.45 13.16 -4.51
N PHE A 24 3.82 11.88 -4.45
CA PHE A 24 4.14 11.25 -3.16
C PHE A 24 5.54 11.65 -2.67
N LYS A 25 6.49 11.80 -3.57
CA LYS A 25 7.83 12.27 -3.19
C LYS A 25 7.77 13.63 -2.49
N ARG A 26 6.98 14.55 -3.02
CA ARG A 26 6.82 15.88 -2.42
C ARG A 26 6.25 15.81 -1.00
N GLN A 27 5.38 14.84 -0.74
CA GLN A 27 4.77 14.67 0.59
C GLN A 27 5.72 14.06 1.61
N LEU A 28 6.80 13.43 1.16
CA LEU A 28 7.87 12.96 2.05
C LEU A 28 8.76 14.11 2.55
N GLY A 29 8.60 15.30 2.02
CA GLY A 29 9.40 16.46 2.38
C GLY A 29 10.80 16.40 1.78
N ASP A 30 11.81 16.85 2.53
CA ASP A 30 13.18 16.93 2.05
C ASP A 30 13.87 15.57 2.02
N ASP A 31 13.31 14.56 2.68
CA ASP A 31 13.91 13.24 2.76
C ASP A 31 13.36 12.34 1.66
N THR A 32 13.91 12.48 0.45
CA THR A 32 13.53 11.69 -0.72
C THR A 32 14.24 10.33 -0.76
N THR A 33 15.12 10.07 0.22
CA THR A 33 15.88 8.83 0.30
C THR A 33 15.29 7.83 1.28
N VAL A 34 14.13 8.11 1.86
CA VAL A 34 13.47 7.22 2.82
C VAL A 34 13.21 5.88 2.16
N PRO A 35 13.70 4.77 2.75
CA PRO A 35 13.34 3.45 2.27
C PRO A 35 11.89 3.13 2.63
N PHE A 36 11.33 2.18 1.87
CA PHE A 36 9.98 1.69 2.10
C PHE A 36 10.03 0.21 2.47
N VAL A 37 8.99 -0.25 3.13
CA VAL A 37 8.72 -1.68 3.27
C VAL A 37 7.48 -1.99 2.46
N ILE A 38 7.58 -2.96 1.56
CA ILE A 38 6.46 -3.45 0.77
C ILE A 38 6.00 -4.78 1.32
N ASN A 39 4.69 -4.96 1.45
CA ASN A 39 4.11 -6.24 1.86
C ASN A 39 2.73 -6.44 1.24
N ARG A 40 2.11 -7.59 1.55
CA ARG A 40 0.76 -7.89 1.09
C ARG A 40 -0.25 -6.96 1.76
N GLY A 41 -1.17 -6.38 0.97
CA GLY A 41 -2.32 -5.69 1.49
C GLY A 41 -3.39 -6.68 1.99
N PHE A 42 -4.38 -6.17 2.69
CA PHE A 42 -5.52 -6.98 3.14
C PHE A 42 -6.46 -7.32 1.99
N GLU A 43 -6.32 -6.65 0.88
CA GLU A 43 -7.04 -6.95 -0.36
C GLU A 43 -6.01 -7.34 -1.43
N LYS A 44 -6.45 -7.52 -2.67
CA LYS A 44 -5.55 -7.92 -3.76
C LYS A 44 -4.69 -6.75 -4.21
N CYS A 45 -3.85 -6.28 -3.32
CA CYS A 45 -2.93 -5.17 -3.54
C CYS A 45 -1.68 -5.35 -2.69
N LEU A 46 -0.71 -4.48 -2.88
CA LEU A 46 0.46 -4.37 -2.02
C LEU A 46 0.41 -3.07 -1.25
N THR A 47 1.10 -3.02 -0.13
CA THR A 47 1.23 -1.80 0.66
C THR A 47 2.69 -1.39 0.74
N LEU A 48 2.91 -0.07 0.60
CA LEU A 48 4.21 0.57 0.78
C LEU A 48 4.14 1.41 2.04
N TYR A 49 4.95 1.05 3.02
CA TYR A 49 5.10 1.85 4.22
C TYR A 49 6.43 2.57 4.18
N PRO A 50 6.48 3.89 4.40
CA PRO A 50 7.76 4.49 4.76
C PRO A 50 8.34 3.74 5.96
N LYS A 51 9.63 3.46 5.94
CA LYS A 51 10.23 2.65 7.01
C LYS A 51 9.95 3.20 8.42
N PRO A 52 10.01 4.52 8.65
CA PRO A 52 9.64 5.06 9.97
C PRO A 52 8.20 4.75 10.41
N THR A 53 7.28 4.59 9.45
CA THR A 53 5.91 4.19 9.74
C THR A 53 5.81 2.69 9.99
N TRP A 54 6.58 1.90 9.27
CA TRP A 54 6.61 0.45 9.40
C TRP A 54 7.18 -0.02 10.74
N ASP A 55 8.23 0.59 11.22
CA ASP A 55 8.95 0.11 12.41
C ASP A 55 8.06 -0.06 13.65
N PRO A 56 7.19 0.90 14.00
CA PRO A 56 6.26 0.70 15.11
C PRO A 56 5.25 -0.42 14.87
N ILE A 57 4.81 -0.62 13.63
CA ILE A 57 3.89 -1.70 13.27
C ILE A 57 4.56 -3.05 13.46
N PHE A 58 5.78 -3.20 12.96
CA PHE A 58 6.58 -4.41 13.14
C PHE A 58 6.77 -4.72 14.61
N GLU A 59 7.09 -3.72 15.42
CA GLU A 59 7.28 -3.90 16.85
C GLU A 59 6.01 -4.41 17.54
N ARG A 60 4.86 -3.83 17.20
CA ARG A 60 3.58 -4.28 17.75
C ARG A 60 3.28 -5.72 17.38
N ILE A 61 3.50 -6.11 16.13
CA ILE A 61 3.26 -7.46 15.65
C ILE A 61 4.22 -8.44 16.32
N SER A 62 5.48 -8.04 16.53
CA SER A 62 6.48 -8.89 17.17
C SER A 62 6.16 -9.22 18.63
N ARG A 63 5.33 -8.39 19.28
CA ARG A 63 4.93 -8.58 20.68
C ARG A 63 3.68 -9.44 20.85
N LEU A 64 3.03 -9.82 19.76
CA LEU A 64 1.84 -10.66 19.82
C LEU A 64 2.18 -12.05 20.35
N ASN A 65 1.18 -12.73 20.92
CA ASN A 65 1.37 -14.03 21.57
C ASN A 65 1.69 -15.12 20.56
N ASP A 66 2.92 -15.62 20.60
CA ASP A 66 3.39 -16.71 19.72
C ASP A 66 2.65 -18.03 19.91
N PHE A 67 2.01 -18.22 21.06
CA PHE A 67 1.31 -19.46 21.34
C PHE A 67 -0.09 -19.51 20.72
N ASP A 68 -0.60 -18.39 20.24
CA ASP A 68 -1.89 -18.33 19.54
C ASP A 68 -1.69 -18.69 18.07
N PRO A 69 -2.34 -19.77 17.58
CA PRO A 69 -2.21 -20.14 16.17
C PRO A 69 -2.68 -19.07 15.19
N LYS A 70 -3.68 -18.28 15.56
CA LYS A 70 -4.19 -17.19 14.72
C LYS A 70 -3.14 -16.08 14.56
N VAL A 71 -2.41 -15.80 15.63
CA VAL A 71 -1.31 -14.83 15.58
C VAL A 71 -0.20 -15.30 14.67
N ARG A 72 0.17 -16.59 14.79
CA ARG A 72 1.21 -17.15 13.91
C ARG A 72 0.79 -17.09 12.44
N GLU A 73 -0.46 -17.40 12.15
CA GLU A 73 -1.01 -17.36 10.79
C GLU A 73 -0.99 -15.92 10.25
N PHE A 74 -1.54 -14.98 11.00
CA PHE A 74 -1.55 -13.56 10.62
C PHE A 74 -0.13 -13.05 10.37
N ARG A 75 0.76 -13.31 11.32
CA ARG A 75 2.14 -12.86 11.23
C ARG A 75 2.83 -13.43 9.99
N ARG A 76 2.58 -14.69 9.67
CA ARG A 76 3.15 -15.35 8.50
C ARG A 76 2.71 -14.66 7.21
N TYR A 77 1.44 -14.37 7.06
CA TYR A 77 0.93 -13.68 5.87
C TYR A 77 1.36 -12.23 5.80
N PHE A 78 1.35 -11.54 6.92
CA PHE A 78 1.65 -10.11 6.94
C PHE A 78 3.16 -9.84 6.80
N LEU A 79 4.00 -10.59 7.47
CA LEU A 79 5.44 -10.38 7.45
C LEU A 79 6.15 -11.20 6.37
N ASN A 80 5.58 -12.33 5.95
CA ASN A 80 6.20 -13.15 4.94
C ASN A 80 6.11 -12.44 3.59
N GLY A 81 7.25 -12.24 2.97
CA GLY A 81 7.35 -11.45 1.74
C GLY A 81 7.54 -9.95 1.99
N ALA A 82 7.34 -9.46 3.23
CA ALA A 82 7.67 -8.08 3.53
C ALA A 82 9.15 -7.83 3.22
N THR A 83 9.42 -6.81 2.42
CA THR A 83 10.74 -6.57 1.86
C THR A 83 11.08 -5.10 1.97
N LEU A 84 12.29 -4.83 2.43
CA LEU A 84 12.83 -3.47 2.43
C LEU A 84 13.16 -3.06 1.01
N LEU A 85 12.62 -1.94 0.58
CA LEU A 85 12.87 -1.37 -0.73
C LEU A 85 13.70 -0.11 -0.63
N GLU A 86 14.82 -0.10 -1.32
CA GLU A 86 15.65 1.07 -1.49
C GLU A 86 15.69 1.43 -2.97
N ALA A 87 15.64 2.71 -3.27
CA ALA A 87 15.70 3.17 -4.64
C ALA A 87 17.06 2.85 -5.26
N ASP A 88 17.07 2.40 -6.51
CA ASP A 88 18.29 2.25 -7.27
C ASP A 88 18.84 3.63 -7.69
N THR A 89 19.95 3.64 -8.43
CA THR A 89 20.59 4.89 -8.87
C THR A 89 19.70 5.74 -9.76
N ALA A 90 18.71 5.13 -10.43
CA ALA A 90 17.73 5.83 -11.25
C ALA A 90 16.46 6.19 -10.47
N GLY A 91 16.39 5.91 -9.17
CA GLY A 91 15.25 6.21 -8.32
C GLY A 91 14.13 5.18 -8.40
N ARG A 92 14.39 4.00 -8.96
CA ARG A 92 13.38 2.95 -9.13
C ARG A 92 13.39 1.99 -7.95
N PHE A 93 12.19 1.48 -7.63
CA PHE A 93 12.00 0.42 -6.61
C PHE A 93 11.64 -0.88 -7.30
N LEU A 94 12.23 -1.98 -6.85
CA LEU A 94 11.97 -3.31 -7.40
C LEU A 94 10.92 -4.03 -6.56
N ILE A 95 9.79 -4.39 -7.17
CA ILE A 95 8.75 -5.17 -6.50
C ILE A 95 9.15 -6.64 -6.57
N PRO A 96 9.22 -7.34 -5.41
CA PRO A 96 9.48 -8.78 -5.41
C PRO A 96 8.45 -9.53 -6.24
N LYS A 97 8.92 -10.53 -6.99
CA LYS A 97 8.07 -11.27 -7.94
C LYS A 97 6.88 -11.93 -7.25
N ASN A 98 7.11 -12.55 -6.09
CA ASN A 98 6.03 -13.20 -5.33
C ASN A 98 4.93 -12.21 -4.90
N LEU A 99 5.31 -10.99 -4.56
CA LEU A 99 4.33 -9.96 -4.20
C LEU A 99 3.58 -9.46 -5.43
N ALA A 100 4.28 -9.25 -6.54
CA ALA A 100 3.62 -8.86 -7.79
C ALA A 100 2.59 -9.92 -8.22
N GLU A 101 2.91 -11.19 -8.08
CA GLU A 101 1.98 -12.29 -8.37
C GLU A 101 0.77 -12.27 -7.43
N TYR A 102 0.99 -12.08 -6.14
CA TYR A 102 -0.11 -11.98 -5.16
C TYR A 102 -1.11 -10.91 -5.54
N ALA A 103 -0.64 -9.73 -5.91
CA ALA A 103 -1.49 -8.59 -6.28
C ALA A 103 -1.95 -8.62 -7.74
N GLY A 104 -1.49 -9.58 -8.52
CA GLY A 104 -1.84 -9.66 -9.94
C GLY A 104 -1.36 -8.47 -10.75
N LEU A 105 -0.22 -7.91 -10.38
CA LEU A 105 0.29 -6.72 -11.05
C LEU A 105 0.72 -7.04 -12.47
N THR A 106 0.35 -6.16 -13.40
CA THR A 106 0.80 -6.16 -14.77
C THR A 106 1.61 -4.89 -15.03
N LYS A 107 1.74 -4.46 -16.27
CA LYS A 107 2.53 -3.29 -16.61
C LYS A 107 1.97 -2.00 -15.99
N ASP A 108 0.66 -1.81 -16.06
CA ASP A 108 0.01 -0.57 -15.60
C ASP A 108 -0.47 -0.73 -14.17
N ILE A 109 0.02 0.10 -13.28
CA ILE A 109 -0.30 0.06 -11.86
C ILE A 109 -0.83 1.41 -11.40
N VAL A 110 -1.53 1.38 -10.27
CA VAL A 110 -2.02 2.57 -9.60
C VAL A 110 -1.44 2.59 -8.19
N LEU A 111 -0.88 3.72 -7.80
CA LEU A 111 -0.45 3.97 -6.43
C LEU A 111 -1.43 4.94 -5.81
N THR A 112 -2.05 4.54 -4.72
CA THR A 112 -3.08 5.35 -4.05
C THR A 112 -2.80 5.46 -2.56
N SER A 113 -3.13 6.61 -1.99
CA SER A 113 -2.93 6.85 -0.57
C SER A 113 -3.88 6.03 0.29
N ALA A 114 -3.37 5.53 1.39
CA ALA A 114 -4.15 4.84 2.42
C ALA A 114 -3.71 5.36 3.80
N VAL A 115 -3.84 6.66 4.01
CA VAL A 115 -3.46 7.43 5.19
C VAL A 115 -1.94 7.45 5.37
N LYS A 116 -1.36 6.55 6.14
CA LYS A 116 0.09 6.56 6.44
C LYS A 116 0.90 5.63 5.54
N LYS A 117 0.25 5.01 4.57
CA LYS A 117 0.86 4.08 3.62
C LYS A 117 0.32 4.35 2.22
N ILE A 118 0.93 3.70 1.25
CA ILE A 118 0.51 3.77 -0.14
C ILE A 118 0.14 2.35 -0.57
N GLU A 119 -0.99 2.20 -1.25
CA GLU A 119 -1.36 0.92 -1.86
C GLU A 119 -0.93 0.87 -3.31
N VAL A 120 -0.47 -0.30 -3.74
CA VAL A 120 -0.09 -0.56 -5.13
C VAL A 120 -1.06 -1.58 -5.69
N TRP A 121 -1.78 -1.20 -6.71
CA TRP A 121 -2.81 -2.01 -7.36
C TRP A 121 -2.49 -2.20 -8.83
N ASP A 122 -2.89 -3.35 -9.38
CA ASP A 122 -3.03 -3.46 -10.82
C ASP A 122 -4.13 -2.50 -11.29
N LYS A 123 -3.88 -1.77 -12.35
CA LYS A 123 -4.82 -0.73 -12.83
C LYS A 123 -6.21 -1.29 -13.10
N GLY A 124 -6.30 -2.43 -13.79
CA GLY A 124 -7.58 -3.06 -14.10
C GLY A 124 -8.34 -3.50 -12.87
N THR A 125 -7.64 -4.12 -11.92
CA THR A 125 -8.23 -4.54 -10.64
C THR A 125 -8.73 -3.35 -9.84
N TYR A 126 -7.95 -2.27 -9.82
CA TYR A 126 -8.32 -1.05 -9.10
C TYR A 126 -9.60 -0.42 -9.66
N GLN A 127 -9.69 -0.33 -10.98
CA GLN A 127 -10.87 0.22 -11.64
C GLN A 127 -12.14 -0.56 -11.30
N GLN A 128 -12.04 -1.88 -11.19
CA GLN A 128 -13.16 -2.75 -10.82
C GLN A 128 -13.70 -2.46 -9.43
N LEU A 129 -12.89 -1.95 -8.51
CA LEU A 129 -13.37 -1.56 -7.17
C LEU A 129 -14.42 -0.46 -7.26
N PHE A 130 -14.22 0.49 -8.13
CA PHE A 130 -15.12 1.64 -8.27
C PHE A 130 -16.38 1.30 -9.07
N ASP A 131 -16.35 0.28 -9.90
CA ASP A 131 -17.50 -0.15 -10.67
C ASP A 131 -18.65 -0.64 -9.78
N LYS A 132 -18.35 -1.01 -8.54
CA LYS A 132 -19.34 -1.47 -7.56
C LYS A 132 -20.07 -0.34 -6.86
N TYR A 133 -19.57 0.88 -6.94
CA TYR A 133 -20.10 1.99 -6.15
C TYR A 133 -20.51 3.14 -7.06
N ASP A 134 -21.83 3.38 -7.16
CA ASP A 134 -22.36 4.65 -7.65
C ASP A 134 -22.36 5.68 -6.51
N ALA A 135 -22.83 6.89 -6.79
CA ALA A 135 -22.89 7.95 -5.80
C ALA A 135 -23.75 7.58 -4.59
N SER A 136 -24.87 6.87 -4.82
CA SER A 136 -25.76 6.43 -3.76
C SER A 136 -25.10 5.39 -2.84
N ALA A 137 -24.47 4.38 -3.43
CA ALA A 137 -23.79 3.34 -2.66
C ALA A 137 -22.63 3.91 -1.86
N PHE A 138 -21.89 4.87 -2.39
CA PHE A 138 -20.83 5.56 -1.68
C PHE A 138 -21.38 6.34 -0.49
N SER A 139 -22.46 7.08 -0.69
CA SER A 139 -23.12 7.86 0.36
C SER A 139 -23.61 6.96 1.49
N ASP A 140 -24.21 5.81 1.15
CA ASP A 140 -24.66 4.83 2.14
C ASP A 140 -23.51 4.27 2.96
N LEU A 141 -22.40 3.96 2.30
CA LEU A 141 -21.18 3.48 2.98
C LEU A 141 -20.63 4.54 3.93
N ALA A 142 -20.58 5.80 3.51
CA ALA A 142 -20.15 6.90 4.37
C ALA A 142 -21.02 7.02 5.60
N GLN A 143 -22.34 6.90 5.44
CA GLN A 143 -23.30 6.92 6.56
C GLN A 143 -23.01 5.79 7.54
N GLN A 144 -22.78 4.57 7.05
CA GLN A 144 -22.49 3.42 7.89
C GLN A 144 -21.19 3.58 8.68
N VAL A 145 -20.17 4.13 8.05
CA VAL A 145 -18.83 4.23 8.63
C VAL A 145 -18.71 5.44 9.54
N MET A 146 -19.21 6.60 9.10
CA MET A 146 -19.04 7.87 9.82
C MET A 146 -20.19 8.21 10.76
N GLY A 147 -21.30 7.46 10.68
CA GLY A 147 -22.49 7.70 11.50
C GLY A 147 -23.28 8.94 11.13
N GLY A 148 -22.84 9.69 10.13
CA GLY A 148 -23.51 10.87 9.61
C GLY A 148 -22.59 11.64 8.68
N LEU A 149 -23.18 12.39 7.74
CA LEU A 149 -22.43 13.12 6.72
C LEU A 149 -22.14 14.58 7.14
N ASP A 150 -22.61 15.00 8.29
CA ASP A 150 -22.46 16.38 8.73
C ASP A 150 -21.01 16.76 9.05
N ASP A 151 -20.19 15.76 9.34
CA ASP A 151 -18.78 15.94 9.69
C ASP A 151 -17.83 15.73 8.50
N VAL A 152 -18.36 15.57 7.32
CA VAL A 152 -17.57 15.26 6.13
C VAL A 152 -17.65 16.38 5.09
#